data_4546685895d09729c94d4511beaa8d53
#
_entry.id   4546685895d09729c94d4511beaa8d53
#
_cell.length_a   1.000
_cell.length_b   1.000
_cell.length_c   1.000
_cell.angle_alpha   90.00
_cell.angle_beta   90.00
_cell.angle_gamma   90.00
#
_symmetry.space_group_name_H-M   'P 1'
#
loop_
_entity.id
_entity.type
_entity.pdbx_description
1 polymer ?
#
loop_
_entity_poly.entity_id
_entity_poly.type
_entity_poly.pdbx_seq_one_letter_code
_entity_poly.pdbx_strand_id
1 'polypeptide(L)'
;MTRARRRVVAIGLDMLAVPFTEQLMDRGSLPALAGLRETGTRFLLDHGTAQATGLAWEHVATGRSPNHGGRPSAVEFDPATYQVRQLGTDLDPAFERVDRRTVVFDVPYLDLRRADRVAGVVGWGAHDPGVEPAAQPPELLEEFAARVGPYPASPWLYATPWPTASRCEAMADALADALDRRTDAARWLMTERLPDWDLFFAVSGEVHSAIEGLWHGVDADHPLHHHPSACAAGRGLGKVLSALDRFVAVLTDAAKAVGADVVAFSMGGMGPNRSDVPSMVLLPELLHRHAFGQPLLRLPNAWSKRPSSIPDPLRGRGRALAGGSWIPPETRTGRVRAAAVRQIPPGWRRGLRRSAGSEVDHEGPAEMSLRWQPASRYQPTWAQMRAFALPSFYDGRVRINLMHRERRGVVSLGQYEAVLDEIESVVRACRDPRTGEPVVATVDRPGLADPLGLSPSNADMVLTWRGFAAAFDHPDLGLIGPVPFRRTGGHTGRHGVAYVVSSSLQPGDGGVRSSFDVVPTIIDLLGCDPPDDVCGTSLLTP
;
A
#
# COMPACT_ATOMS: atom_id res chain seq x y z
N MET A 1 3.49 41.12 21.47
CA MET A 1 3.32 39.90 22.27
C MET A 1 3.80 38.76 21.42
N THR A 2 4.91 38.13 21.76
CA THR A 2 5.37 36.90 21.13
C THR A 2 4.29 35.82 21.33
N ARG A 3 3.63 35.38 20.26
CA ARG A 3 2.69 34.22 20.31
C ARG A 3 3.45 33.07 20.95
N ALA A 4 2.88 32.43 21.97
CA ALA A 4 3.49 31.27 22.60
C ALA A 4 3.81 30.23 21.50
N ARG A 5 5.01 29.66 21.57
CA ARG A 5 5.48 28.65 20.61
C ARG A 5 4.55 27.42 20.70
N ARG A 6 3.83 27.12 19.63
CA ARG A 6 2.98 25.95 19.52
C ARG A 6 3.80 24.76 19.02
N ARG A 7 3.63 23.62 19.63
CA ARG A 7 4.26 22.36 19.24
C ARG A 7 3.22 21.31 18.90
N VAL A 8 3.49 20.49 17.90
CA VAL A 8 2.60 19.41 17.47
C VAL A 8 3.42 18.13 17.28
N VAL A 9 2.90 16.99 17.79
CA VAL A 9 3.37 15.66 17.47
C VAL A 9 2.36 14.98 16.57
N ALA A 10 2.74 14.70 15.34
CA ALA A 10 1.96 13.94 14.36
C ALA A 10 2.44 12.48 14.34
N ILE A 11 1.53 11.53 14.53
CA ILE A 11 1.80 10.10 14.56
C ILE A 11 1.02 9.43 13.44
N GLY A 12 1.70 9.10 12.37
CA GLY A 12 1.11 8.36 11.25
C GLY A 12 1.07 6.86 11.54
N LEU A 13 -0.13 6.30 11.50
CA LEU A 13 -0.40 4.88 11.71
C LEU A 13 -0.81 4.30 10.36
N ASP A 14 0.16 3.74 9.62
CA ASP A 14 -0.10 3.32 8.26
C ASP A 14 -1.13 2.19 8.21
N MET A 15 -2.31 2.52 7.68
CA MET A 15 -3.41 1.60 7.35
C MET A 15 -3.87 0.69 8.51
N LEU A 16 -4.51 1.26 9.52
CA LEU A 16 -5.13 0.50 10.62
C LEU A 16 -6.40 -0.25 10.18
N ALA A 17 -6.62 -1.42 10.76
CA ALA A 17 -7.93 -2.06 10.77
C ALA A 17 -8.79 -1.44 11.89
N VAL A 18 -9.37 -0.25 11.63
CA VAL A 18 -9.98 0.61 12.66
C VAL A 18 -10.98 -0.13 13.55
N PRO A 19 -12.00 -0.86 13.05
CA PRO A 19 -12.94 -1.57 13.92
C PRO A 19 -12.28 -2.63 14.81
N PHE A 20 -11.30 -3.36 14.27
CA PHE A 20 -10.58 -4.39 15.03
C PHE A 20 -9.67 -3.75 16.09
N THR A 21 -8.99 -2.66 15.76
CA THR A 21 -8.13 -1.92 16.68
C THR A 21 -8.95 -1.34 17.84
N GLU A 22 -10.13 -0.75 17.55
CA GLU A 22 -11.02 -0.21 18.58
C GLU A 22 -11.59 -1.31 19.51
N GLN A 23 -11.91 -2.49 18.98
CA GLN A 23 -12.27 -3.64 19.85
C GLN A 23 -11.14 -4.03 20.81
N LEU A 24 -9.87 -3.93 20.38
CA LEU A 24 -8.74 -4.20 21.27
C LEU A 24 -8.53 -3.09 22.31
N MET A 25 -8.82 -1.83 21.97
CA MET A 25 -8.88 -0.72 22.94
C MET A 25 -9.94 -0.98 24.00
N ASP A 26 -11.17 -1.35 23.58
CA ASP A 26 -12.28 -1.65 24.50
C ASP A 26 -11.99 -2.81 25.46
N ARG A 27 -11.15 -3.76 25.03
CA ARG A 27 -10.67 -4.88 25.85
C ARG A 27 -9.47 -4.52 26.73
N GLY A 28 -8.98 -3.27 26.69
CA GLY A 28 -7.82 -2.82 27.44
C GLY A 28 -6.47 -3.33 26.91
N SER A 29 -6.44 -3.89 25.70
CA SER A 29 -5.21 -4.43 25.11
C SER A 29 -4.30 -3.37 24.50
N LEU A 30 -4.83 -2.17 24.21
CA LEU A 30 -4.13 -1.04 23.58
C LEU A 30 -4.39 0.25 24.41
N PRO A 31 -3.80 0.36 25.60
CA PRO A 31 -4.11 1.45 26.54
C PRO A 31 -3.69 2.83 26.04
N ALA A 32 -2.59 2.96 25.28
CA ALA A 32 -2.15 4.27 24.79
C ALA A 32 -3.09 4.82 23.70
N LEU A 33 -3.48 3.98 22.74
CA LEU A 33 -4.48 4.33 21.74
C LEU A 33 -5.86 4.61 22.37
N ALA A 34 -6.26 3.83 23.38
CA ALA A 34 -7.49 4.08 24.14
C ALA A 34 -7.43 5.44 24.84
N GLY A 35 -6.29 5.78 25.48
CA GLY A 35 -6.07 7.09 26.09
C GLY A 35 -6.16 8.26 25.13
N LEU A 36 -5.65 8.12 23.90
CA LEU A 36 -5.85 9.13 22.84
C LEU A 36 -7.32 9.31 22.47
N ARG A 37 -8.08 8.22 22.35
CA ARG A 37 -9.51 8.25 22.07
C ARG A 37 -10.32 8.89 23.20
N GLU A 38 -9.92 8.64 24.46
CA GLU A 38 -10.61 9.17 25.65
C GLU A 38 -10.31 10.66 25.90
N THR A 39 -9.08 11.10 25.62
CA THR A 39 -8.63 12.47 25.92
C THR A 39 -8.72 13.41 24.72
N GLY A 40 -8.93 12.88 23.54
CA GLY A 40 -9.00 13.64 22.28
C GLY A 40 -10.35 13.57 21.58
N THR A 41 -10.46 14.28 20.49
CA THR A 41 -11.58 14.14 19.55
C THR A 41 -11.23 13.09 18.51
N ARG A 42 -12.11 12.09 18.36
CA ARG A 42 -12.00 11.03 17.36
C ARG A 42 -12.76 11.42 16.10
N PHE A 43 -12.11 11.34 14.96
CA PHE A 43 -12.73 11.49 13.64
C PHE A 43 -12.56 10.20 12.84
N LEU A 44 -13.59 9.76 12.14
CA LEU A 44 -13.44 8.81 11.05
C LEU A 44 -13.00 9.56 9.80
N LEU A 45 -11.98 9.05 9.11
CA LEU A 45 -11.44 9.68 7.93
C LEU A 45 -11.89 8.95 6.66
N ASP A 46 -12.59 9.67 5.78
CA ASP A 46 -12.97 9.18 4.46
C ASP A 46 -11.98 9.70 3.41
N HIS A 47 -11.26 8.80 2.77
CA HIS A 47 -10.35 9.13 1.67
C HIS A 47 -11.06 9.16 0.31
N GLY A 48 -12.32 8.76 0.26
CA GLY A 48 -13.13 8.75 -0.94
C GLY A 48 -12.50 7.94 -2.07
N THR A 49 -12.67 8.39 -3.30
CA THR A 49 -12.09 7.74 -4.50
C THR A 49 -10.56 7.80 -4.54
N ALA A 50 -9.94 8.71 -3.80
CA ALA A 50 -8.49 8.82 -3.71
C ALA A 50 -7.83 7.60 -3.04
N GLN A 51 -8.57 6.80 -2.28
CA GLN A 51 -8.08 5.54 -1.70
C GLN A 51 -7.54 4.59 -2.78
N ALA A 52 -8.17 4.55 -3.95
CA ALA A 52 -7.78 3.69 -5.06
C ALA A 52 -6.48 4.13 -5.78
N THR A 53 -5.95 5.31 -5.47
CA THR A 53 -4.69 5.80 -6.08
C THR A 53 -3.46 5.05 -5.60
N GLY A 54 -3.47 4.53 -4.36
CA GLY A 54 -2.30 3.96 -3.69
C GLY A 54 -1.29 5.01 -3.21
N LEU A 55 -1.71 6.28 -3.07
CA LEU A 55 -0.86 7.43 -2.79
C LEU A 55 -1.25 8.18 -1.50
N ALA A 56 -1.92 7.52 -0.56
CA ALA A 56 -2.39 8.17 0.66
C ALA A 56 -1.27 8.93 1.40
N TRP A 57 -0.07 8.39 1.45
CA TRP A 57 1.08 9.04 2.09
C TRP A 57 1.68 10.18 1.24
N GLU A 58 1.62 10.11 -0.10
CA GLU A 58 1.98 11.25 -0.93
C GLU A 58 1.01 12.41 -0.70
N HIS A 59 -0.29 12.12 -0.56
CA HIS A 59 -1.28 13.14 -0.25
C HIS A 59 -1.00 13.82 1.11
N VAL A 60 -0.52 13.07 2.11
CA VAL A 60 -0.08 13.63 3.40
C VAL A 60 1.22 14.42 3.26
N ALA A 61 2.22 13.85 2.60
CA ALA A 61 3.53 14.49 2.47
C ALA A 61 3.45 15.83 1.72
N THR A 62 2.59 15.90 0.69
CA THR A 62 2.47 17.07 -0.20
C THR A 62 1.27 17.97 0.10
N GLY A 63 0.28 17.48 0.84
CA GLY A 63 -1.00 18.15 1.08
C GLY A 63 -1.92 18.20 -0.14
N ARG A 64 -1.60 17.49 -1.24
CA ARG A 64 -2.32 17.57 -2.52
C ARG A 64 -3.24 16.38 -2.73
N SER A 65 -4.41 16.64 -3.31
CA SER A 65 -5.31 15.58 -3.78
C SER A 65 -5.10 15.30 -5.27
N PRO A 66 -5.59 14.13 -5.79
CA PRO A 66 -5.50 13.83 -7.22
C PRO A 66 -6.06 14.92 -8.15
N ASN A 67 -7.08 15.66 -7.67
CA ASN A 67 -7.74 16.72 -8.43
C ASN A 67 -7.06 18.09 -8.27
N HIS A 68 -6.07 18.24 -7.37
CA HIS A 68 -5.38 19.49 -7.07
C HIS A 68 -3.87 19.28 -7.10
N GLY A 69 -3.36 18.97 -8.29
CA GLY A 69 -1.92 18.83 -8.52
C GLY A 69 -1.28 17.55 -7.98
N GLY A 70 -2.07 16.61 -7.41
CA GLY A 70 -1.62 15.28 -7.04
C GLY A 70 -1.68 14.29 -8.22
N ARG A 71 -1.13 13.11 -8.03
CA ARG A 71 -1.14 12.05 -9.05
C ARG A 71 -2.40 11.18 -8.97
N PRO A 72 -2.92 10.70 -10.11
CA PRO A 72 -4.14 9.88 -10.14
C PRO A 72 -3.91 8.41 -9.70
N SER A 73 -2.66 7.93 -9.69
CA SER A 73 -2.32 6.55 -9.31
C SER A 73 -0.82 6.42 -8.99
N ALA A 74 -0.48 5.52 -8.07
CA ALA A 74 0.91 5.10 -7.83
C ALA A 74 1.47 4.31 -9.02
N VAL A 75 0.61 3.63 -9.77
CA VAL A 75 0.99 2.88 -10.98
C VAL A 75 0.81 3.76 -12.20
N GLU A 76 1.88 3.96 -12.95
CA GLU A 76 1.89 4.64 -14.23
C GLU A 76 2.02 3.63 -15.37
N PHE A 77 1.17 3.78 -16.40
CA PHE A 77 1.25 3.04 -17.64
C PHE A 77 1.73 3.95 -18.76
N ASP A 78 2.80 3.58 -19.44
CA ASP A 78 3.29 4.31 -20.61
C ASP A 78 2.60 3.78 -21.90
N PRO A 79 1.69 4.54 -22.52
CA PRO A 79 0.98 4.11 -23.73
C PRO A 79 1.88 3.98 -24.96
N ALA A 80 3.08 4.57 -24.96
CA ALA A 80 4.04 4.46 -26.05
C ALA A 80 4.82 3.14 -26.01
N THR A 81 5.20 2.67 -24.82
CA THR A 81 6.04 1.48 -24.62
C THR A 81 5.29 0.30 -24.04
N TYR A 82 4.08 0.51 -23.50
CA TYR A 82 3.30 -0.44 -22.71
C TYR A 82 3.99 -0.84 -21.38
N GLN A 83 4.95 -0.07 -20.93
CA GLN A 83 5.57 -0.31 -19.62
C GLN A 83 4.69 0.20 -18.49
N VAL A 84 4.77 -0.49 -17.36
CA VAL A 84 4.16 -0.05 -16.11
C VAL A 84 5.25 0.16 -15.08
N ARG A 85 5.11 1.24 -14.32
CA ARG A 85 6.06 1.65 -13.28
C ARG A 85 5.29 2.06 -12.05
N GLN A 86 5.91 1.92 -10.90
CA GLN A 86 5.48 2.61 -9.69
C GLN A 86 6.55 3.67 -9.41
N LEU A 87 6.17 4.92 -9.51
CA LEU A 87 7.07 6.04 -9.30
C LEU A 87 6.93 6.57 -7.88
N GLY A 88 8.04 6.98 -7.30
CA GLY A 88 8.07 7.83 -6.13
C GLY A 88 7.53 9.22 -6.44
N THR A 89 7.66 10.14 -5.48
CA THR A 89 7.21 11.52 -5.67
C THR A 89 8.30 12.40 -6.26
N ASP A 90 7.88 13.38 -7.06
CA ASP A 90 8.68 14.54 -7.49
C ASP A 90 8.08 15.85 -6.98
N LEU A 91 7.08 15.77 -6.09
CA LEU A 91 6.39 16.90 -5.51
C LEU A 91 7.08 17.39 -4.23
N ASP A 92 7.07 18.70 -4.01
CA ASP A 92 7.65 19.29 -2.82
C ASP A 92 6.79 19.00 -1.57
N PRO A 93 7.42 18.69 -0.42
CA PRO A 93 6.70 18.47 0.83
C PRO A 93 5.92 19.72 1.28
N ALA A 94 4.68 19.52 1.75
CA ALA A 94 3.84 20.62 2.25
C ALA A 94 4.52 21.38 3.41
N PHE A 95 5.18 20.64 4.30
CA PHE A 95 5.81 21.18 5.51
C PHE A 95 7.09 21.98 5.24
N GLU A 96 7.72 21.85 4.07
CA GLU A 96 8.84 22.71 3.63
C GLU A 96 8.43 24.18 3.51
N ARG A 97 7.15 24.43 3.19
CA ARG A 97 6.59 25.76 2.96
C ARG A 97 5.94 26.38 4.21
N VAL A 98 5.94 25.64 5.32
CA VAL A 98 5.42 26.11 6.60
C VAL A 98 6.59 26.70 7.40
N ASP A 99 6.45 27.95 7.90
CA ASP A 99 7.50 28.62 8.66
C ASP A 99 7.55 28.07 10.11
N ARG A 100 7.89 26.77 10.20
CA ARG A 100 8.08 26.02 11.46
C ARG A 100 9.19 25.00 11.29
N ARG A 101 9.91 24.73 12.37
CA ARG A 101 10.95 23.70 12.39
C ARG A 101 10.29 22.34 12.44
N THR A 102 10.40 21.62 11.35
CA THR A 102 9.80 20.29 11.19
C THR A 102 10.88 19.22 11.30
N VAL A 103 10.64 18.21 12.13
CA VAL A 103 11.44 16.99 12.21
C VAL A 103 10.58 15.82 11.82
N VAL A 104 11.05 15.02 10.86
CA VAL A 104 10.33 13.84 10.36
C VAL A 104 11.09 12.55 10.63
N PHE A 105 10.35 11.48 10.86
CA PHE A 105 10.89 10.14 10.89
C PHE A 105 10.04 9.19 10.05
N ASP A 106 10.68 8.71 8.99
CA ASP A 106 10.18 7.65 8.09
C ASP A 106 8.81 7.93 7.47
N VAL A 107 8.54 9.21 7.15
CA VAL A 107 7.31 9.64 6.48
C VAL A 107 7.42 9.25 5.00
N PRO A 108 6.55 8.36 4.48
CA PRO A 108 6.58 7.95 3.08
C PRO A 108 6.29 9.13 2.16
N TYR A 109 6.88 9.11 0.95
CA TYR A 109 6.72 10.16 -0.07
C TYR A 109 7.16 11.56 0.35
N LEU A 110 7.84 11.73 1.49
CA LEU A 110 8.46 12.99 1.90
C LEU A 110 9.94 12.95 1.49
N ASP A 111 10.31 13.63 0.41
CA ASP A 111 11.69 13.64 -0.09
C ASP A 111 12.52 14.73 0.59
N LEU A 112 13.38 14.33 1.53
CA LEU A 112 14.29 15.25 2.23
C LEU A 112 15.36 15.90 1.33
N ARG A 113 15.60 15.36 0.14
CA ARG A 113 16.50 15.99 -0.85
C ARG A 113 15.88 17.25 -1.49
N ARG A 114 14.57 17.42 -1.33
CA ARG A 114 13.77 18.56 -1.81
C ARG A 114 13.27 19.44 -0.67
N ALA A 115 13.85 19.30 0.52
CA ALA A 115 13.35 19.95 1.73
C ALA A 115 14.52 20.43 2.59
N ASP A 116 14.89 21.71 2.45
CA ASP A 116 15.99 22.32 3.21
C ASP A 116 15.59 22.67 4.65
N ARG A 117 14.29 22.89 4.91
CA ARG A 117 13.75 23.29 6.22
C ARG A 117 13.22 22.13 7.06
N VAL A 118 13.12 20.94 6.48
CA VAL A 118 12.65 19.72 7.16
C VAL A 118 13.85 18.88 7.51
N ALA A 119 14.07 18.64 8.81
CA ALA A 119 15.12 17.76 9.30
C ALA A 119 14.57 16.34 9.56
N GLY A 120 15.46 15.35 9.66
CA GLY A 120 15.07 13.98 10.04
C GLY A 120 15.63 12.89 9.14
N VAL A 121 14.98 11.73 9.15
CA VAL A 121 15.37 10.52 8.40
C VAL A 121 14.16 9.92 7.72
N VAL A 122 14.29 9.50 6.46
CA VAL A 122 13.26 8.80 5.67
C VAL A 122 13.83 7.56 4.99
N GLY A 123 12.98 6.59 4.68
CA GLY A 123 13.34 5.39 3.92
C GLY A 123 14.05 4.32 4.74
N TRP A 124 13.92 4.31 6.09
CA TRP A 124 14.49 3.25 6.92
C TRP A 124 13.67 1.97 6.89
N GLY A 125 12.34 2.06 6.99
CA GLY A 125 11.46 0.89 7.06
C GLY A 125 9.99 1.22 6.78
N ALA A 126 9.72 2.35 6.11
CA ALA A 126 8.38 2.70 5.65
C ALA A 126 7.86 1.67 4.64
N HIS A 127 6.60 1.30 4.76
CA HIS A 127 5.90 0.52 3.74
C HIS A 127 5.64 1.44 2.54
N ASP A 128 6.05 1.04 1.34
CA ASP A 128 6.00 1.87 0.12
C ASP A 128 6.60 3.29 0.34
N PRO A 129 7.91 3.41 0.58
CA PRO A 129 8.52 4.69 0.98
C PRO A 129 8.37 5.80 -0.06
N GLY A 130 8.29 5.47 -1.35
CA GLY A 130 8.14 6.43 -2.45
C GLY A 130 9.31 7.40 -2.64
N VAL A 131 10.38 7.25 -1.85
CA VAL A 131 11.61 8.05 -1.86
C VAL A 131 12.80 7.16 -1.59
N GLU A 132 13.98 7.59 -2.00
CA GLU A 132 15.24 6.97 -1.59
C GLU A 132 15.56 7.30 -0.12
N PRO A 133 16.26 6.41 0.60
CA PRO A 133 16.72 6.70 1.95
C PRO A 133 17.55 7.98 2.00
N ALA A 134 17.14 8.92 2.85
CA ALA A 134 17.79 10.23 3.00
C ALA A 134 17.69 10.74 4.43
N ALA A 135 18.57 11.65 4.79
CA ALA A 135 18.50 12.39 6.03
C ALA A 135 18.86 13.87 5.82
N GLN A 136 18.33 14.72 6.70
CA GLN A 136 18.66 16.13 6.79
C GLN A 136 18.88 16.49 8.28
N PRO A 137 20.10 16.92 8.67
CA PRO A 137 21.28 17.12 7.81
C PRO A 137 21.86 15.78 7.31
N PRO A 138 22.61 15.75 6.19
CA PRO A 138 23.06 14.50 5.53
C PRO A 138 23.87 13.55 6.42
N GLU A 139 24.70 14.08 7.31
CA GLU A 139 25.52 13.30 8.26
C GLU A 139 24.66 12.48 9.24
N LEU A 140 23.43 12.88 9.46
CA LEU A 140 22.50 12.17 10.32
C LEU A 140 22.19 10.75 9.79
N LEU A 141 22.33 10.49 8.48
CA LEU A 141 22.09 9.17 7.91
C LEU A 141 23.07 8.12 8.44
N GLU A 142 24.36 8.48 8.54
CA GLU A 142 25.40 7.58 9.09
C GLU A 142 25.22 7.40 10.60
N GLU A 143 24.93 8.48 11.34
CA GLU A 143 24.67 8.43 12.77
C GLU A 143 23.45 7.51 13.07
N PHE A 144 22.38 7.67 12.29
CA PHE A 144 21.19 6.84 12.40
C PHE A 144 21.48 5.37 12.11
N ALA A 145 22.18 5.08 11.01
CA ALA A 145 22.54 3.73 10.63
C ALA A 145 23.44 3.05 11.69
N ALA A 146 24.36 3.79 12.30
CA ALA A 146 25.23 3.28 13.35
C ALA A 146 24.45 2.98 14.65
N ARG A 147 23.46 3.83 14.99
CA ARG A 147 22.70 3.72 16.25
C ARG A 147 21.57 2.69 16.16
N VAL A 148 20.79 2.72 15.09
CA VAL A 148 19.53 1.95 14.94
C VAL A 148 19.77 0.64 14.18
N GLY A 149 20.73 0.66 13.23
CA GLY A 149 21.03 -0.46 12.36
C GLY A 149 20.03 -0.64 11.22
N PRO A 150 20.17 -1.75 10.46
CA PRO A 150 19.28 -2.04 9.35
C PRO A 150 17.87 -2.37 9.83
N TYR A 151 16.87 -2.12 8.98
CA TYR A 151 15.47 -2.46 9.26
C TYR A 151 15.32 -3.99 9.44
N PRO A 152 14.87 -4.47 10.61
CA PRO A 152 14.89 -5.90 10.91
C PRO A 152 13.81 -6.69 10.17
N ALA A 153 12.73 -6.03 9.78
CA ALA A 153 11.59 -6.66 9.11
C ALA A 153 11.64 -6.55 7.57
N SER A 154 12.78 -6.18 6.95
CA SER A 154 12.94 -6.06 5.50
C SER A 154 12.40 -7.25 4.68
N PRO A 155 12.54 -8.54 5.11
CA PRO A 155 11.97 -9.67 4.38
C PRO A 155 10.43 -9.74 4.46
N TRP A 156 9.82 -8.98 5.37
CA TRP A 156 8.42 -9.00 5.71
C TRP A 156 7.70 -7.69 5.41
N LEU A 157 8.38 -6.74 4.82
CA LEU A 157 7.82 -5.44 4.45
C LEU A 157 6.57 -5.61 3.58
N TYR A 158 6.63 -6.54 2.64
CA TYR A 158 5.47 -7.00 1.88
C TYR A 158 5.13 -8.43 2.26
N ALA A 159 3.84 -8.74 2.41
CA ALA A 159 3.39 -10.07 2.78
C ALA A 159 3.97 -11.16 1.87
N THR A 160 4.44 -12.24 2.47
CA THR A 160 4.94 -13.40 1.72
C THR A 160 3.80 -14.33 1.37
N PRO A 161 3.86 -15.02 0.20
CA PRO A 161 2.87 -16.03 -0.14
C PRO A 161 2.77 -17.10 0.94
N TRP A 162 1.56 -17.36 1.40
CA TRP A 162 1.17 -18.50 2.25
C TRP A 162 2.07 -18.77 3.46
N PRO A 163 1.87 -18.13 4.58
CA PRO A 163 2.69 -18.32 5.77
C PRO A 163 2.39 -19.67 6.48
N THR A 164 3.45 -20.29 7.03
CA THR A 164 3.31 -21.35 8.05
C THR A 164 3.19 -20.73 9.43
N ALA A 165 2.83 -21.52 10.47
CA ALA A 165 2.81 -21.05 11.85
C ALA A 165 4.15 -20.41 12.24
N SER A 166 5.27 -21.08 11.97
CA SER A 166 6.62 -20.55 12.27
C SER A 166 6.97 -19.27 11.48
N ARG A 167 6.46 -19.12 10.27
CA ARG A 167 6.66 -17.89 9.49
C ARG A 167 5.79 -16.76 10.00
N CYS A 168 4.57 -17.03 10.44
CA CYS A 168 3.74 -16.02 11.10
C CYS A 168 4.41 -15.50 12.37
N GLU A 169 4.97 -16.39 13.19
CA GLU A 169 5.73 -16.02 14.38
C GLU A 169 6.97 -15.21 14.05
N ALA A 170 7.81 -15.67 13.11
CA ALA A 170 9.01 -14.95 12.69
C ALA A 170 8.70 -13.56 12.09
N MET A 171 7.62 -13.43 11.33
CA MET A 171 7.15 -12.14 10.81
C MET A 171 6.73 -11.21 11.94
N ALA A 172 5.92 -11.71 12.88
CA ALA A 172 5.46 -10.92 14.01
C ALA A 172 6.60 -10.47 14.92
N ASP A 173 7.58 -11.36 15.14
CA ASP A 173 8.78 -11.05 15.94
C ASP A 173 9.61 -9.95 15.30
N ALA A 174 9.86 -10.05 13.99
CA ALA A 174 10.64 -9.06 13.25
C ALA A 174 9.94 -7.69 13.17
N LEU A 175 8.61 -7.66 12.97
CA LEU A 175 7.83 -6.42 12.93
C LEU A 175 7.72 -5.78 14.32
N ALA A 176 7.61 -6.57 15.39
CA ALA A 176 7.63 -6.04 16.75
C ALA A 176 9.01 -5.49 17.13
N ASP A 177 10.13 -6.17 16.76
CA ASP A 177 11.49 -5.65 16.93
C ASP A 177 11.69 -4.34 16.13
N ALA A 178 11.15 -4.26 14.92
CA ALA A 178 11.17 -3.04 14.12
C ALA A 178 10.47 -1.88 14.82
N LEU A 179 9.28 -2.11 15.40
CA LEU A 179 8.55 -1.11 16.17
C LEU A 179 9.31 -0.68 17.45
N ASP A 180 9.91 -1.61 18.16
CA ASP A 180 10.70 -1.28 19.36
C ASP A 180 11.92 -0.42 18.99
N ARG A 181 12.65 -0.74 17.91
CA ARG A 181 13.74 0.11 17.38
C ARG A 181 13.24 1.45 16.86
N ARG A 182 12.10 1.48 16.16
CA ARG A 182 11.44 2.72 15.70
C ARG A 182 11.11 3.63 16.88
N THR A 183 10.62 3.04 17.95
CA THR A 183 10.28 3.78 19.20
C THR A 183 11.52 4.45 19.80
N ASP A 184 12.62 3.69 19.94
CA ASP A 184 13.88 4.22 20.45
C ASP A 184 14.49 5.28 19.53
N ALA A 185 14.42 5.07 18.21
CA ALA A 185 14.89 6.01 17.22
C ALA A 185 14.07 7.32 17.22
N ALA A 186 12.74 7.22 17.24
CA ALA A 186 11.86 8.38 17.30
C ALA A 186 12.10 9.20 18.57
N ARG A 187 12.20 8.53 19.73
CA ARG A 187 12.52 9.18 21.01
C ARG A 187 13.87 9.90 20.93
N TRP A 188 14.92 9.24 20.45
CA TRP A 188 16.24 9.83 20.28
C TRP A 188 16.23 11.06 19.36
N LEU A 189 15.61 10.96 18.18
CA LEU A 189 15.46 12.09 17.27
C LEU A 189 14.73 13.26 17.93
N MET A 190 13.63 12.97 18.60
CA MET A 190 12.73 13.97 19.18
C MET A 190 13.32 14.69 20.40
N THR A 191 14.08 13.99 21.25
CA THR A 191 14.48 14.51 22.56
C THR A 191 15.98 14.78 22.71
N GLU A 192 16.82 14.14 21.91
CA GLU A 192 18.27 14.23 22.06
C GLU A 192 18.95 14.84 20.81
N ARG A 193 18.68 14.31 19.61
CA ARG A 193 19.44 14.67 18.40
C ARG A 193 18.90 15.92 17.70
N LEU A 194 17.57 16.06 17.63
CA LEU A 194 16.87 17.18 17.00
C LEU A 194 15.78 17.76 17.94
N PRO A 195 16.10 18.17 19.18
CA PRO A 195 15.09 18.51 20.20
C PRO A 195 14.37 19.85 19.95
N ASP A 196 14.85 20.64 19.00
CA ASP A 196 14.34 21.97 18.71
C ASP A 196 13.38 21.96 17.51
N TRP A 197 12.24 21.34 17.68
CA TRP A 197 11.17 21.23 16.68
C TRP A 197 9.91 21.99 17.13
N ASP A 198 9.10 22.38 16.16
CA ASP A 198 7.71 22.83 16.32
C ASP A 198 6.74 21.74 15.87
N LEU A 199 7.10 20.98 14.81
CA LEU A 199 6.44 19.75 14.39
C LEU A 199 7.40 18.56 14.49
N PHE A 200 7.00 17.52 15.21
CA PHE A 200 7.63 16.19 15.11
C PHE A 200 6.65 15.24 14.44
N PHE A 201 7.01 14.67 13.29
CA PHE A 201 6.13 13.80 12.53
C PHE A 201 6.79 12.45 12.26
N ALA A 202 6.27 11.39 12.85
CA ALA A 202 6.76 10.03 12.67
C ALA A 202 5.67 9.10 12.13
N VAL A 203 6.05 8.17 11.24
CA VAL A 203 5.14 7.17 10.66
C VAL A 203 5.61 5.77 10.98
N SER A 204 4.65 4.87 11.23
CA SER A 204 4.86 3.44 11.42
C SER A 204 4.10 2.64 10.37
N GLY A 205 4.81 1.78 9.60
CA GLY A 205 4.24 0.90 8.56
C GLY A 205 4.14 -0.58 8.98
N GLU A 206 4.62 -0.95 10.16
CA GLU A 206 4.73 -2.34 10.59
C GLU A 206 3.38 -3.03 10.74
N VAL A 207 2.35 -2.30 11.20
CA VAL A 207 0.99 -2.87 11.34
C VAL A 207 0.35 -3.12 9.98
N HIS A 208 0.61 -2.29 8.97
CA HIS A 208 0.19 -2.55 7.60
C HIS A 208 0.71 -3.91 7.12
N SER A 209 2.03 -4.14 7.20
CA SER A 209 2.64 -5.41 6.84
C SER A 209 2.10 -6.59 7.66
N ALA A 210 1.86 -6.40 8.96
CA ALA A 210 1.30 -7.43 9.83
C ALA A 210 -0.13 -7.81 9.42
N ILE A 211 -0.99 -6.84 9.13
CA ILE A 211 -2.36 -7.09 8.66
C ILE A 211 -2.35 -7.83 7.33
N GLU A 212 -1.52 -7.42 6.36
CA GLU A 212 -1.40 -8.12 5.08
C GLU A 212 -1.07 -9.61 5.24
N GLY A 213 -0.19 -9.97 6.17
CA GLY A 213 0.28 -11.35 6.32
C GLY A 213 -0.52 -12.19 7.32
N LEU A 214 -1.13 -11.58 8.34
CA LEU A 214 -1.62 -12.27 9.54
C LEU A 214 -3.15 -12.18 9.75
N TRP A 215 -3.88 -11.48 8.89
CA TRP A 215 -5.31 -11.21 9.06
C TRP A 215 -6.18 -12.46 9.22
N HIS A 216 -5.85 -13.56 8.55
CA HIS A 216 -6.58 -14.83 8.65
C HIS A 216 -6.62 -15.44 10.06
N GLY A 217 -5.79 -14.94 10.97
CA GLY A 217 -5.78 -15.36 12.37
C GLY A 217 -6.85 -14.71 13.23
N VAL A 218 -7.44 -13.60 12.78
CA VAL A 218 -8.41 -12.81 13.55
C VAL A 218 -9.78 -12.68 12.89
N ASP A 219 -9.89 -12.98 11.61
CA ASP A 219 -11.13 -12.91 10.84
C ASP A 219 -11.73 -14.31 10.68
N ALA A 220 -12.82 -14.59 11.38
CA ALA A 220 -13.51 -15.88 11.36
C ALA A 220 -14.11 -16.22 9.98
N ASP A 221 -14.43 -15.22 9.17
CA ASP A 221 -14.99 -15.40 7.82
C ASP A 221 -13.90 -15.65 6.77
N HIS A 222 -12.61 -15.41 7.12
CA HIS A 222 -11.52 -15.64 6.19
C HIS A 222 -11.36 -17.14 5.87
N PRO A 223 -11.25 -17.55 4.59
CA PRO A 223 -11.16 -18.97 4.20
C PRO A 223 -9.99 -19.73 4.82
N LEU A 224 -8.96 -19.03 5.29
CA LEU A 224 -7.80 -19.60 5.99
C LEU A 224 -7.91 -19.56 7.51
N HIS A 225 -9.04 -19.16 8.08
CA HIS A 225 -9.19 -19.09 9.55
C HIS A 225 -8.98 -20.44 10.24
N HIS A 226 -9.34 -21.54 9.57
CA HIS A 226 -9.12 -22.90 10.09
C HIS A 226 -7.78 -23.51 9.66
N HIS A 227 -6.92 -22.75 8.97
CA HIS A 227 -5.59 -23.23 8.60
C HIS A 227 -4.69 -23.35 9.85
N PRO A 228 -3.76 -24.36 9.90
CA PRO A 228 -2.87 -24.54 11.07
C PRO A 228 -2.05 -23.32 11.50
N SER A 229 -1.82 -22.35 10.60
CA SER A 229 -1.12 -21.10 10.91
C SER A 229 -2.00 -20.05 11.58
N ALA A 230 -3.34 -20.17 11.55
CA ALA A 230 -4.24 -19.09 11.97
C ALA A 230 -4.05 -18.68 13.44
N CYS A 231 -3.86 -19.64 14.34
CA CYS A 231 -3.63 -19.34 15.75
C CYS A 231 -2.31 -18.56 15.97
N ALA A 232 -1.25 -18.93 15.25
CA ALA A 232 0.03 -18.18 15.30
C ALA A 232 -0.11 -16.78 14.67
N ALA A 233 -0.85 -16.67 13.56
CA ALA A 233 -1.14 -15.40 12.91
C ALA A 233 -1.90 -14.43 13.84
N GLY A 234 -2.96 -14.91 14.51
CA GLY A 234 -3.75 -14.08 15.43
C GLY A 234 -2.92 -13.57 16.62
N ARG A 235 -2.13 -14.46 17.25
CA ARG A 235 -1.20 -14.04 18.31
C ARG A 235 -0.16 -13.05 17.80
N GLY A 236 0.36 -13.31 16.60
CA GLY A 236 1.36 -12.46 15.96
C GLY A 236 0.85 -11.05 15.69
N LEU A 237 -0.37 -10.91 15.14
CA LEU A 237 -0.97 -9.60 14.90
C LEU A 237 -1.19 -8.84 16.22
N GLY A 238 -1.67 -9.51 17.28
CA GLY A 238 -1.80 -8.91 18.60
C GLY A 238 -0.46 -8.43 19.17
N LYS A 239 0.63 -9.20 18.96
CA LYS A 239 1.99 -8.80 19.39
C LYS A 239 2.45 -7.51 18.69
N VAL A 240 2.26 -7.39 17.37
CA VAL A 240 2.66 -6.20 16.60
C VAL A 240 1.83 -4.98 17.00
N LEU A 241 0.51 -5.14 17.21
CA LEU A 241 -0.36 -4.06 17.68
C LEU A 241 0.03 -3.58 19.10
N SER A 242 0.42 -4.50 19.99
CA SER A 242 0.92 -4.11 21.32
C SER A 242 2.25 -3.34 21.23
N ALA A 243 3.10 -3.65 20.25
CA ALA A 243 4.33 -2.88 20.02
C ALA A 243 4.02 -1.49 19.42
N LEU A 244 3.02 -1.38 18.53
CA LEU A 244 2.52 -0.09 18.06
C LEU A 244 1.98 0.78 19.20
N ASP A 245 1.23 0.18 20.13
CA ASP A 245 0.67 0.90 21.27
C ASP A 245 1.79 1.48 22.17
N ARG A 246 2.90 0.74 22.36
CA ARG A 246 4.11 1.28 23.05
C ARG A 246 4.76 2.45 22.29
N PHE A 247 4.84 2.37 20.96
CA PHE A 247 5.33 3.47 20.14
C PHE A 247 4.47 4.73 20.33
N VAL A 248 3.16 4.59 20.28
CA VAL A 248 2.20 5.69 20.52
C VAL A 248 2.36 6.24 21.94
N ALA A 249 2.49 5.38 22.96
CA ALA A 249 2.69 5.79 24.35
C ALA A 249 3.92 6.69 24.52
N VAL A 250 5.08 6.25 24.01
CA VAL A 250 6.34 7.00 24.14
C VAL A 250 6.26 8.39 23.47
N LEU A 251 5.67 8.47 22.26
CA LEU A 251 5.53 9.77 21.57
C LEU A 251 4.51 10.67 22.25
N THR A 252 3.42 10.12 22.76
CA THR A 252 2.39 10.88 23.48
C THR A 252 2.94 11.42 24.82
N ASP A 253 3.71 10.63 25.56
CA ASP A 253 4.31 11.05 26.82
C ASP A 253 5.38 12.13 26.57
N ALA A 254 6.18 12.00 25.52
CA ALA A 254 7.12 13.04 25.11
C ALA A 254 6.41 14.34 24.69
N ALA A 255 5.28 14.25 24.00
CA ALA A 255 4.44 15.40 23.65
C ALA A 255 3.90 16.11 24.90
N LYS A 256 3.35 15.35 25.86
CA LYS A 256 2.85 15.89 27.14
C LYS A 256 3.93 16.61 27.92
N ALA A 257 5.16 16.08 27.94
CA ALA A 257 6.29 16.68 28.68
C ALA A 257 6.64 18.09 28.20
N VAL A 258 6.35 18.43 26.95
CA VAL A 258 6.63 19.75 26.33
C VAL A 258 5.35 20.55 26.03
N GLY A 259 4.18 20.06 26.42
CA GLY A 259 2.89 20.72 26.18
C GLY A 259 2.52 20.80 24.70
N ALA A 260 2.89 19.78 23.90
CA ALA A 260 2.55 19.69 22.49
C ALA A 260 1.14 19.10 22.28
N ASP A 261 0.42 19.60 21.27
CA ASP A 261 -0.77 18.94 20.75
C ASP A 261 -0.41 17.63 20.05
N VAL A 262 -1.32 16.65 19.99
CA VAL A 262 -1.10 15.35 19.36
C VAL A 262 -2.14 15.09 18.27
N VAL A 263 -1.68 14.66 17.10
CA VAL A 263 -2.52 14.19 15.98
C VAL A 263 -2.05 12.79 15.61
N ALA A 264 -2.74 11.75 16.11
CA ALA A 264 -2.48 10.36 15.69
C ALA A 264 -3.52 9.96 14.65
N PHE A 265 -3.07 9.47 13.47
CA PHE A 265 -4.00 9.24 12.37
C PHE A 265 -3.60 8.08 11.45
N SER A 266 -4.62 7.49 10.80
CA SER A 266 -4.50 6.54 9.70
C SER A 266 -5.38 7.02 8.56
N MET A 267 -4.81 7.20 7.36
CA MET A 267 -5.51 7.79 6.22
C MET A 267 -6.61 6.89 5.62
N GLY A 268 -6.49 5.60 5.78
CA GLY A 268 -7.45 4.62 5.30
C GLY A 268 -7.54 3.41 6.22
N GLY A 269 -8.44 2.50 5.92
CA GLY A 269 -8.69 1.31 6.72
C GLY A 269 -8.29 0.01 6.04
N MET A 270 -7.88 -0.96 6.85
CA MET A 270 -7.63 -2.34 6.41
C MET A 270 -8.68 -3.32 6.94
N GLY A 271 -8.71 -4.48 6.31
CA GLY A 271 -9.56 -5.61 6.64
C GLY A 271 -9.15 -6.84 5.83
N PRO A 272 -10.07 -7.75 5.51
CA PRO A 272 -9.78 -8.93 4.70
C PRO A 272 -9.36 -8.56 3.27
N ASN A 273 -8.37 -9.24 2.70
CA ASN A 273 -7.99 -9.03 1.32
C ASN A 273 -8.95 -9.74 0.36
N ARG A 274 -9.63 -8.96 -0.47
CA ARG A 274 -10.57 -9.47 -1.49
C ARG A 274 -10.10 -9.18 -2.92
N SER A 275 -9.07 -8.37 -3.11
CA SER A 275 -8.67 -7.83 -4.41
C SER A 275 -7.37 -8.42 -4.97
N ASP A 276 -6.40 -8.84 -4.15
CA ASP A 276 -5.06 -9.23 -4.61
C ASP A 276 -5.10 -10.36 -5.64
N VAL A 277 -5.73 -11.49 -5.32
CA VAL A 277 -5.80 -12.64 -6.24
C VAL A 277 -6.67 -12.33 -7.46
N PRO A 278 -7.90 -11.80 -7.32
CA PRO A 278 -8.72 -11.44 -8.45
C PRO A 278 -8.07 -10.45 -9.41
N SER A 279 -7.51 -9.35 -8.90
CA SER A 279 -6.95 -8.28 -9.73
C SER A 279 -5.61 -8.65 -10.35
N MET A 280 -4.71 -9.27 -9.57
CA MET A 280 -3.32 -9.47 -10.01
C MET A 280 -3.09 -10.77 -10.77
N VAL A 281 -3.96 -11.78 -10.57
CA VAL A 281 -3.75 -13.12 -11.14
C VAL A 281 -4.89 -13.52 -12.06
N LEU A 282 -6.14 -13.46 -11.58
CA LEU A 282 -7.28 -14.06 -12.28
C LEU A 282 -7.77 -13.17 -13.42
N LEU A 283 -7.91 -11.87 -13.21
CA LEU A 283 -8.34 -10.92 -14.24
C LEU A 283 -7.38 -10.86 -15.43
N PRO A 284 -6.05 -10.75 -15.25
CA PRO A 284 -5.12 -10.77 -16.40
C PRO A 284 -5.20 -12.07 -17.21
N GLU A 285 -5.36 -13.21 -16.54
CA GLU A 285 -5.51 -14.51 -17.22
C GLU A 285 -6.86 -14.63 -17.94
N LEU A 286 -7.95 -14.11 -17.35
CA LEU A 286 -9.27 -14.08 -17.97
C LEU A 286 -9.23 -13.32 -19.30
N LEU A 287 -8.69 -12.09 -19.27
CA LEU A 287 -8.58 -11.24 -20.46
C LEU A 287 -7.63 -11.84 -21.51
N HIS A 288 -6.55 -12.50 -21.07
CA HIS A 288 -5.65 -13.21 -21.97
C HIS A 288 -6.37 -14.38 -22.66
N ARG A 289 -7.11 -15.21 -21.93
CA ARG A 289 -7.89 -16.31 -22.52
C ARG A 289 -8.97 -15.81 -23.45
N HIS A 290 -9.64 -14.71 -23.08
CA HIS A 290 -10.63 -14.07 -23.95
C HIS A 290 -10.02 -13.61 -25.28
N ALA A 291 -8.81 -13.02 -25.24
CA ALA A 291 -8.14 -12.52 -26.43
C ALA A 291 -7.53 -13.62 -27.33
N PHE A 292 -7.02 -14.71 -26.75
CA PHE A 292 -6.21 -15.70 -27.49
C PHE A 292 -6.77 -17.12 -27.49
N GLY A 293 -7.85 -17.38 -26.76
CA GLY A 293 -8.47 -18.72 -26.67
C GLY A 293 -7.63 -19.77 -25.93
N GLN A 294 -6.53 -19.39 -25.27
CA GLN A 294 -5.63 -20.33 -24.60
C GLN A 294 -5.03 -19.74 -23.32
N PRO A 295 -4.74 -20.59 -22.30
CA PRO A 295 -4.17 -20.15 -21.04
C PRO A 295 -2.69 -19.80 -21.19
N LEU A 296 -2.28 -18.72 -20.49
CA LEU A 296 -0.88 -18.38 -20.23
C LEU A 296 -0.46 -18.83 -18.81
N LEU A 297 -1.37 -18.76 -17.85
CA LEU A 297 -1.15 -19.20 -16.47
C LEU A 297 -1.03 -20.72 -16.40
N ARG A 298 0.08 -21.20 -15.84
CA ARG A 298 0.34 -22.65 -15.67
C ARG A 298 0.21 -23.03 -14.21
N LEU A 299 -0.83 -23.77 -13.90
CA LEU A 299 -1.11 -24.26 -12.56
C LEU A 299 -0.71 -25.73 -12.39
N PRO A 300 -0.36 -26.17 -11.17
CA PRO A 300 -0.24 -27.59 -10.86
C PRO A 300 -1.57 -28.32 -11.11
N ASN A 301 -1.54 -29.44 -11.82
CA ASN A 301 -2.75 -30.23 -12.13
C ASN A 301 -3.55 -30.63 -10.87
N ALA A 302 -2.89 -30.79 -9.72
CA ALA A 302 -3.54 -31.11 -8.47
C ALA A 302 -4.49 -30.00 -7.97
N TRP A 303 -4.22 -28.74 -8.33
CA TRP A 303 -5.06 -27.60 -7.95
C TRP A 303 -6.34 -27.56 -8.79
N SER A 304 -6.20 -27.68 -10.10
CA SER A 304 -7.35 -27.64 -11.03
C SER A 304 -8.35 -28.79 -10.81
N LYS A 305 -7.91 -29.90 -10.21
CA LYS A 305 -8.79 -31.04 -9.84
C LYS A 305 -9.68 -30.78 -8.62
N ARG A 306 -9.44 -29.67 -7.90
CA ARG A 306 -10.20 -29.30 -6.69
C ARG A 306 -10.58 -27.81 -6.74
N PRO A 307 -11.45 -27.42 -7.67
CA PRO A 307 -11.76 -26.01 -7.93
C PRO A 307 -12.32 -25.26 -6.73
N SER A 308 -13.03 -25.98 -5.85
CA SER A 308 -13.63 -25.42 -4.63
C SER A 308 -12.69 -25.40 -3.41
N SER A 309 -11.42 -25.78 -3.57
CA SER A 309 -10.45 -25.74 -2.47
C SER A 309 -9.42 -24.63 -2.67
N ILE A 310 -8.97 -24.03 -1.58
CA ILE A 310 -7.83 -23.12 -1.61
C ILE A 310 -6.56 -23.98 -1.62
N PRO A 311 -5.69 -23.84 -2.63
CA PRO A 311 -4.48 -24.62 -2.70
C PRO A 311 -3.53 -24.28 -1.56
N ASP A 312 -2.93 -25.32 -0.97
CA ASP A 312 -1.82 -25.17 -0.04
C ASP A 312 -0.50 -25.24 -0.83
N PRO A 313 0.23 -24.13 -0.96
CA PRO A 313 1.47 -24.10 -1.73
C PRO A 313 2.61 -24.92 -1.11
N LEU A 314 2.47 -25.32 0.15
CA LEU A 314 3.46 -26.11 0.88
C LEU A 314 3.24 -27.62 0.69
N ARG A 315 2.04 -28.05 0.30
CA ARG A 315 1.72 -29.42 -0.05
C ARG A 315 2.17 -29.75 -1.47
N GLY A 316 3.40 -30.14 -1.63
CA GLY A 316 3.99 -30.57 -2.90
C GLY A 316 5.40 -30.05 -3.02
N ARG A 317 6.36 -30.94 -2.84
CA ARG A 317 7.83 -30.74 -2.97
C ARG A 317 8.27 -29.27 -3.11
N GLY A 318 8.26 -28.54 -2.05
CA GLY A 318 8.81 -27.26 -1.64
C GLY A 318 9.37 -26.22 -2.63
N ARG A 319 9.15 -26.35 -3.94
CA ARG A 319 9.66 -25.46 -4.98
C ARG A 319 8.59 -24.84 -5.87
N ALA A 320 7.35 -25.24 -5.72
CA ALA A 320 6.28 -24.82 -6.63
C ALA A 320 6.01 -23.31 -6.58
N LEU A 321 6.22 -22.66 -5.44
CA LEU A 321 6.00 -21.21 -5.29
C LEU A 321 7.26 -20.38 -5.38
N ALA A 322 8.39 -20.89 -4.91
CA ALA A 322 9.67 -20.17 -5.02
C ALA A 322 10.16 -20.01 -6.47
N GLY A 323 9.57 -20.71 -7.44
CA GLY A 323 9.97 -20.73 -8.83
C GLY A 323 8.90 -20.27 -9.84
N GLY A 324 7.72 -19.80 -9.41
CA GLY A 324 6.74 -19.20 -10.33
C GLY A 324 5.95 -20.18 -11.19
N SER A 325 5.58 -21.36 -10.69
CA SER A 325 4.77 -22.32 -11.44
C SER A 325 3.32 -21.86 -11.69
N TRP A 326 2.86 -20.86 -10.98
CA TRP A 326 1.55 -20.22 -11.14
C TRP A 326 1.64 -18.75 -11.61
N ILE A 327 2.82 -18.29 -12.00
CA ILE A 327 3.03 -17.01 -12.67
C ILE A 327 3.25 -17.31 -14.15
N PRO A 328 2.72 -16.51 -15.08
CA PRO A 328 2.97 -16.68 -16.51
C PRO A 328 4.47 -16.83 -16.81
N PRO A 329 4.87 -17.73 -17.71
CA PRO A 329 6.28 -17.97 -18.01
C PRO A 329 6.92 -16.70 -18.57
N GLU A 330 8.17 -16.45 -18.20
CA GLU A 330 8.97 -15.43 -18.85
C GLU A 330 9.10 -15.74 -20.36
N THR A 331 9.24 -14.71 -21.16
CA THR A 331 9.51 -14.83 -22.60
C THR A 331 10.74 -15.71 -22.85
N ARG A 332 10.86 -16.29 -24.06
CA ARG A 332 11.98 -17.18 -24.43
C ARG A 332 13.35 -16.56 -24.11
N THR A 333 13.52 -15.27 -24.38
CA THR A 333 14.70 -14.47 -24.04
C THR A 333 14.91 -14.31 -22.54
N GLY A 334 13.84 -14.11 -21.77
CA GLY A 334 13.88 -14.05 -20.30
C GLY A 334 14.33 -15.37 -19.69
N ARG A 335 13.89 -16.51 -20.23
CA ARG A 335 14.30 -17.86 -19.77
C ARG A 335 15.79 -18.14 -20.00
N VAL A 336 16.30 -17.77 -21.19
CA VAL A 336 17.74 -17.92 -21.52
C VAL A 336 18.58 -17.04 -20.59
N ARG A 337 18.16 -15.80 -20.35
CA ARG A 337 18.83 -14.88 -19.43
C ARG A 337 18.79 -15.38 -17.98
N ALA A 338 17.64 -15.90 -17.54
CA ALA A 338 17.50 -16.48 -16.20
C ALA A 338 18.35 -17.76 -16.02
N ALA A 339 18.43 -18.60 -17.04
CA ALA A 339 19.29 -19.79 -17.05
C ALA A 339 20.78 -19.41 -17.01
N ALA A 340 21.20 -18.42 -17.80
CA ALA A 340 22.57 -17.91 -17.80
C ALA A 340 22.94 -17.31 -16.42
N VAL A 341 22.04 -16.52 -15.82
CA VAL A 341 22.26 -15.94 -14.46
C VAL A 341 22.33 -17.02 -13.37
N ARG A 342 21.63 -18.16 -13.54
CA ARG A 342 21.70 -19.29 -12.58
C ARG A 342 23.07 -19.98 -12.56
N GLN A 343 23.82 -19.92 -13.65
CA GLN A 343 25.18 -20.49 -13.74
C GLN A 343 26.27 -19.59 -13.16
N ILE A 344 25.94 -18.34 -12.83
CA ILE A 344 26.86 -17.38 -12.22
C ILE A 344 26.94 -17.64 -10.69
N PRO A 345 28.14 -17.77 -10.10
CA PRO A 345 28.32 -17.94 -8.66
C PRO A 345 27.62 -16.83 -7.84
N PRO A 346 27.03 -17.13 -6.65
CA PRO A 346 26.25 -16.17 -5.86
C PRO A 346 26.97 -14.87 -5.52
N GLY A 347 28.31 -14.92 -5.33
CA GLY A 347 29.13 -13.73 -5.08
C GLY A 347 29.22 -12.78 -6.27
N TRP A 348 29.26 -13.31 -7.49
CA TRP A 348 29.32 -12.55 -8.74
C TRP A 348 27.96 -12.00 -9.14
N ARG A 349 26.86 -12.64 -8.74
CA ARG A 349 25.49 -12.14 -8.95
C ARG A 349 25.25 -10.82 -8.22
N ARG A 350 25.87 -10.61 -7.06
CA ARG A 350 25.82 -9.34 -6.32
C ARG A 350 26.56 -8.21 -7.03
N GLY A 351 27.73 -8.53 -7.60
CA GLY A 351 28.51 -7.57 -8.41
C GLY A 351 27.79 -7.17 -9.70
N LEU A 352 27.20 -8.15 -10.42
CA LEU A 352 26.43 -7.90 -11.66
C LEU A 352 25.12 -7.15 -11.43
N ARG A 353 24.48 -7.27 -10.26
CA ARG A 353 23.34 -6.43 -9.88
C ARG A 353 23.75 -4.98 -9.62
N ARG A 354 24.95 -4.74 -9.09
CA ARG A 354 25.52 -3.39 -8.95
C ARG A 354 25.97 -2.80 -10.28
N SER A 355 26.49 -3.62 -11.21
CA SER A 355 26.96 -3.14 -12.53
C SER A 355 25.85 -3.05 -13.58
N ALA A 356 24.70 -3.69 -13.38
CA ALA A 356 23.53 -3.59 -14.27
C ALA A 356 22.52 -2.53 -13.79
N GLY A 357 22.67 -2.01 -12.58
CA GLY A 357 22.20 -0.71 -12.17
C GLY A 357 23.28 0.27 -12.64
N SER A 358 23.12 0.82 -13.84
CA SER A 358 23.90 1.99 -14.22
C SER A 358 23.70 3.04 -13.14
N GLU A 359 24.81 3.57 -12.62
CA GLU A 359 24.85 4.93 -12.11
C GLU A 359 24.48 5.88 -13.26
N VAL A 360 23.18 5.94 -13.55
CA VAL A 360 22.57 7.09 -14.17
C VAL A 360 22.14 7.91 -12.95
N ASP A 361 22.72 9.07 -12.78
CA ASP A 361 22.18 10.12 -11.93
C ASP A 361 20.72 10.31 -12.34
N HIS A 362 19.81 9.65 -11.63
CA HIS A 362 18.38 9.86 -11.81
C HIS A 362 18.03 11.13 -11.04
N GLU A 363 18.04 12.25 -11.72
CA GLU A 363 17.37 13.48 -11.26
C GLU A 363 15.84 13.33 -11.17
N GLY A 364 15.33 12.11 -11.30
CA GLY A 364 13.90 11.77 -11.29
C GLY A 364 13.44 11.07 -10.01
N PRO A 365 12.12 10.90 -9.82
CA PRO A 365 11.55 10.20 -8.67
C PRO A 365 12.00 8.74 -8.61
N ALA A 366 12.10 8.17 -7.40
CA ALA A 366 12.45 6.78 -7.18
C ALA A 366 11.52 5.84 -7.97
N GLU A 367 12.07 4.87 -8.70
CA GLU A 367 11.30 3.92 -9.49
C GLU A 367 11.29 2.54 -8.81
N MET A 368 10.10 2.02 -8.52
CA MET A 368 9.89 0.68 -7.97
C MET A 368 9.42 -0.29 -9.05
N SER A 369 10.10 -1.43 -9.18
CA SER A 369 9.74 -2.43 -10.18
C SER A 369 8.47 -3.19 -9.82
N LEU A 370 7.47 -3.17 -10.70
CA LEU A 370 6.23 -3.96 -10.57
C LEU A 370 6.35 -5.41 -11.09
N ARG A 371 7.55 -5.88 -11.44
CA ARG A 371 7.77 -7.25 -11.95
C ARG A 371 7.40 -8.36 -10.96
N TRP A 372 7.27 -8.05 -9.68
CA TRP A 372 6.79 -8.96 -8.67
C TRP A 372 5.27 -9.21 -8.74
N GLN A 373 4.52 -8.31 -9.38
CA GLN A 373 3.09 -8.47 -9.61
C GLN A 373 2.84 -9.42 -10.79
N PRO A 374 2.02 -10.48 -10.63
CA PRO A 374 1.70 -11.41 -11.72
C PRO A 374 1.11 -10.73 -12.95
N ALA A 375 0.28 -9.70 -12.78
CA ALA A 375 -0.33 -8.95 -13.88
C ALA A 375 0.70 -8.38 -14.88
N SER A 376 1.85 -7.91 -14.41
CA SER A 376 2.91 -7.38 -15.27
C SER A 376 3.53 -8.43 -16.21
N ARG A 377 3.33 -9.73 -15.95
CA ARG A 377 3.80 -10.80 -16.82
C ARG A 377 3.04 -10.92 -18.13
N TYR A 378 1.84 -10.34 -18.20
CA TYR A 378 1.01 -10.29 -19.42
C TYR A 378 1.39 -9.14 -20.36
N GLN A 379 2.19 -8.16 -19.89
CA GLN A 379 2.64 -6.99 -20.63
C GLN A 379 3.11 -7.30 -22.07
N PRO A 380 3.90 -8.37 -22.36
CA PRO A 380 4.33 -8.68 -23.72
C PRO A 380 3.19 -8.94 -24.71
N THR A 381 1.99 -9.25 -24.23
CA THR A 381 0.81 -9.57 -25.06
C THR A 381 -0.14 -8.38 -25.22
N TRP A 382 -0.06 -7.34 -24.38
CA TRP A 382 -1.02 -6.24 -24.31
C TRP A 382 -1.25 -5.53 -25.64
N ALA A 383 -0.20 -5.29 -26.40
CA ALA A 383 -0.31 -4.62 -27.69
C ALA A 383 -1.11 -5.40 -28.76
N GLN A 384 -1.41 -6.68 -28.51
CA GLN A 384 -2.21 -7.53 -29.40
C GLN A 384 -3.63 -7.76 -28.86
N MET A 385 -3.89 -7.31 -27.62
CA MET A 385 -5.20 -7.47 -26.97
C MET A 385 -6.07 -6.23 -27.21
N ARG A 386 -7.38 -6.42 -27.28
CA ARG A 386 -8.36 -5.31 -27.33
C ARG A 386 -8.50 -4.62 -25.96
N ALA A 387 -8.34 -5.39 -24.89
CA ALA A 387 -8.35 -4.92 -23.51
C ALA A 387 -7.36 -5.73 -22.68
N PHE A 388 -6.72 -5.12 -21.70
CA PHE A 388 -5.76 -5.77 -20.80
C PHE A 388 -5.87 -5.24 -19.37
N ALA A 389 -5.47 -6.06 -18.39
CA ALA A 389 -5.48 -5.68 -16.98
C ALA A 389 -4.20 -4.94 -16.62
N LEU A 390 -4.34 -3.75 -16.04
CA LEU A 390 -3.23 -3.03 -15.41
C LEU A 390 -2.96 -3.58 -14.01
N PRO A 391 -1.70 -3.61 -13.55
CA PRO A 391 -1.39 -3.86 -12.15
C PRO A 391 -2.12 -2.86 -11.24
N SER A 392 -2.69 -3.36 -10.15
CA SER A 392 -3.40 -2.55 -9.16
C SER A 392 -3.30 -3.18 -7.78
N PHE A 393 -3.51 -2.39 -6.70
CA PHE A 393 -3.42 -2.84 -5.32
C PHE A 393 -4.79 -3.07 -4.68
N TYR A 394 -5.85 -2.38 -5.13
CA TYR A 394 -7.14 -2.29 -4.44
C TYR A 394 -8.31 -2.83 -5.25
N ASP A 395 -8.21 -2.79 -6.57
CA ASP A 395 -9.29 -3.01 -7.51
C ASP A 395 -8.79 -3.78 -8.75
N GLY A 396 -9.70 -4.18 -9.63
CA GLY A 396 -9.37 -4.68 -10.96
C GLY A 396 -9.39 -3.53 -11.96
N ARG A 397 -8.29 -3.28 -12.65
CA ARG A 397 -8.19 -2.20 -13.63
C ARG A 397 -8.04 -2.76 -15.04
N VAL A 398 -8.95 -2.38 -15.92
CA VAL A 398 -8.92 -2.77 -17.32
C VAL A 398 -8.67 -1.55 -18.20
N ARG A 399 -7.70 -1.66 -19.10
CA ARG A 399 -7.37 -0.66 -20.10
C ARG A 399 -7.78 -1.16 -21.47
N ILE A 400 -8.54 -0.36 -22.23
CA ILE A 400 -8.85 -0.63 -23.63
C ILE A 400 -7.66 -0.18 -24.49
N ASN A 401 -7.22 -1.02 -25.42
CA ASN A 401 -6.12 -0.73 -26.33
C ASN A 401 -6.62 0.16 -27.48
N LEU A 402 -6.84 1.45 -27.17
CA LEU A 402 -7.55 2.41 -28.03
C LEU A 402 -6.60 3.04 -29.05
N MET A 403 -6.99 3.09 -30.33
CA MET A 403 -6.29 3.82 -31.39
C MET A 403 -6.17 5.30 -31.03
N HIS A 404 -5.06 5.92 -31.37
CA HIS A 404 -4.69 7.32 -31.14
C HIS A 404 -4.42 7.67 -29.65
N ARG A 405 -4.69 6.76 -28.71
CA ARG A 405 -4.30 6.88 -27.31
C ARG A 405 -3.11 5.99 -26.97
N GLU A 406 -3.18 4.71 -27.31
CA GLU A 406 -2.05 3.79 -27.21
C GLU A 406 -1.32 3.68 -28.57
N ARG A 407 0.01 3.64 -28.53
CA ARG A 407 0.85 3.62 -29.75
C ARG A 407 0.49 2.48 -30.72
N ARG A 408 0.09 1.32 -30.20
CA ARG A 408 -0.32 0.13 -30.97
C ARG A 408 -1.78 -0.20 -30.66
N GLY A 409 -2.62 0.83 -30.52
CA GLY A 409 -4.05 0.66 -30.30
C GLY A 409 -4.71 -0.13 -31.44
N VAL A 410 -5.61 -1.04 -31.08
CA VAL A 410 -6.32 -1.93 -32.02
C VAL A 410 -7.84 -1.72 -32.02
N VAL A 411 -8.35 -0.95 -31.07
CA VAL A 411 -9.79 -0.61 -30.94
C VAL A 411 -9.99 0.80 -31.47
N SER A 412 -10.87 0.98 -32.44
CA SER A 412 -11.27 2.31 -32.89
C SER A 412 -12.21 2.99 -31.89
N LEU A 413 -12.30 4.32 -31.91
CA LEU A 413 -13.20 5.06 -31.03
C LEU A 413 -14.67 4.63 -31.20
N GLY A 414 -15.09 4.34 -32.44
CA GLY A 414 -16.44 3.83 -32.72
C GLY A 414 -16.74 2.43 -32.19
N GLN A 415 -15.70 1.66 -31.80
CA GLN A 415 -15.85 0.33 -31.19
C GLN A 415 -15.70 0.36 -29.68
N TYR A 416 -15.35 1.51 -29.10
CA TYR A 416 -14.93 1.63 -27.72
C TYR A 416 -16.00 1.13 -26.71
N GLU A 417 -17.24 1.64 -26.82
CA GLU A 417 -18.35 1.25 -25.95
C GLU A 417 -18.68 -0.24 -26.10
N ALA A 418 -18.74 -0.73 -27.33
CA ALA A 418 -19.03 -2.13 -27.58
C ALA A 418 -17.95 -3.08 -26.98
N VAL A 419 -16.68 -2.64 -26.97
CA VAL A 419 -15.62 -3.40 -26.29
C VAL A 419 -15.75 -3.34 -24.79
N LEU A 420 -16.13 -2.19 -24.22
CA LEU A 420 -16.42 -2.09 -22.79
C LEU A 420 -17.57 -3.02 -22.38
N ASP A 421 -18.65 -3.06 -23.16
CA ASP A 421 -19.81 -3.95 -22.90
C ASP A 421 -19.41 -5.42 -22.99
N GLU A 422 -18.60 -5.78 -24.01
CA GLU A 422 -18.05 -7.13 -24.18
C GLU A 422 -17.22 -7.54 -22.96
N ILE A 423 -16.28 -6.71 -22.53
CA ILE A 423 -15.40 -7.02 -21.40
C ILE A 423 -16.19 -7.07 -20.08
N GLU A 424 -17.14 -6.15 -19.87
CA GLU A 424 -18.01 -6.21 -18.70
C GLU A 424 -18.82 -7.52 -18.66
N SER A 425 -19.37 -7.94 -19.79
CA SER A 425 -20.09 -9.21 -19.89
C SER A 425 -19.20 -10.40 -19.52
N VAL A 426 -17.95 -10.43 -20.03
CA VAL A 426 -16.96 -11.47 -19.73
C VAL A 426 -16.65 -11.53 -18.23
N VAL A 427 -16.37 -10.39 -17.60
CA VAL A 427 -16.01 -10.41 -16.17
C VAL A 427 -17.21 -10.72 -15.26
N ARG A 428 -18.43 -10.27 -15.63
CA ARG A 428 -19.65 -10.55 -14.87
C ARG A 428 -20.13 -12.00 -14.99
N ALA A 429 -19.72 -12.73 -16.04
CA ALA A 429 -20.00 -14.15 -16.19
C ALA A 429 -19.20 -15.02 -15.21
N CYS A 430 -18.12 -14.49 -14.63
CA CYS A 430 -17.28 -15.23 -13.68
C CYS A 430 -17.98 -15.47 -12.35
N ARG A 431 -17.83 -16.69 -11.82
CA ARG A 431 -18.31 -17.11 -10.51
C ARG A 431 -17.19 -17.69 -9.66
N ASP A 432 -17.31 -17.56 -8.34
CA ASP A 432 -16.45 -18.28 -7.41
C ASP A 432 -16.89 -19.76 -7.37
N PRO A 433 -16.06 -20.73 -7.78
CA PRO A 433 -16.44 -22.15 -7.80
C PRO A 433 -16.67 -22.75 -6.40
N ARG A 434 -16.35 -22.02 -5.32
CA ARG A 434 -16.59 -22.43 -3.94
C ARG A 434 -18.01 -22.11 -3.48
N THR A 435 -18.57 -21.02 -3.95
CA THR A 435 -19.87 -20.50 -3.50
C THR A 435 -20.92 -20.49 -4.61
N GLY A 436 -20.52 -20.51 -5.88
CA GLY A 436 -21.38 -20.28 -7.04
C GLY A 436 -21.77 -18.82 -7.26
N GLU A 437 -21.33 -17.92 -6.37
CA GLU A 437 -21.71 -16.51 -6.41
C GLU A 437 -20.90 -15.72 -7.46
N PRO A 438 -21.46 -14.62 -8.02
CA PRO A 438 -20.73 -13.71 -8.88
C PRO A 438 -19.52 -13.13 -8.16
N VAL A 439 -18.36 -13.06 -8.84
CA VAL A 439 -17.10 -12.54 -8.26
C VAL A 439 -17.00 -11.02 -8.32
N VAL A 440 -17.72 -10.36 -9.24
CA VAL A 440 -17.72 -8.91 -9.40
C VAL A 440 -18.79 -8.29 -8.50
N ALA A 441 -18.41 -7.28 -7.72
CA ALA A 441 -19.33 -6.48 -6.91
C ALA A 441 -19.83 -5.26 -7.70
N THR A 442 -18.92 -4.41 -8.17
CA THR A 442 -19.22 -3.22 -8.98
C THR A 442 -18.36 -3.13 -10.23
N VAL A 443 -18.86 -2.43 -11.22
CA VAL A 443 -18.13 -2.04 -12.43
C VAL A 443 -18.35 -0.56 -12.63
N ASP A 444 -17.26 0.21 -12.64
CA ASP A 444 -17.25 1.63 -12.96
C ASP A 444 -16.51 1.84 -14.30
N ARG A 445 -16.95 2.79 -15.11
CA ARG A 445 -16.41 3.07 -16.45
C ARG A 445 -15.93 4.53 -16.55
N PRO A 446 -14.85 4.91 -15.83
CA PRO A 446 -14.39 6.30 -15.80
C PRO A 446 -13.94 6.84 -17.17
N GLY A 447 -13.46 5.96 -18.06
CA GLY A 447 -13.04 6.36 -19.41
C GLY A 447 -14.17 6.70 -20.37
N LEU A 448 -15.45 6.43 -20.01
CA LEU A 448 -16.57 6.61 -20.94
C LEU A 448 -16.83 8.09 -21.28
N ALA A 449 -16.56 9.00 -20.34
CA ALA A 449 -16.80 10.43 -20.54
C ALA A 449 -15.82 11.06 -21.56
N ASP A 450 -14.56 10.65 -21.54
CA ASP A 450 -13.52 11.11 -22.48
C ASP A 450 -12.49 9.99 -22.70
N PRO A 451 -12.74 9.07 -23.64
CA PRO A 451 -11.85 7.94 -23.90
C PRO A 451 -10.43 8.34 -24.34
N LEU A 452 -10.29 9.43 -25.09
CA LEU A 452 -8.99 9.88 -25.60
C LEU A 452 -8.21 10.71 -24.58
N GLY A 453 -8.91 11.46 -23.71
CA GLY A 453 -8.32 12.27 -22.65
C GLY A 453 -8.04 11.51 -21.36
N LEU A 454 -8.35 10.19 -21.31
CA LEU A 454 -8.09 9.39 -20.10
C LEU A 454 -6.60 9.35 -19.79
N SER A 455 -6.24 9.75 -18.55
CA SER A 455 -4.87 9.72 -18.08
C SER A 455 -4.22 8.33 -18.28
N PRO A 456 -2.93 8.25 -18.63
CA PRO A 456 -2.20 6.99 -18.72
C PRO A 456 -2.28 6.12 -17.45
N SER A 457 -2.35 6.76 -16.26
CA SER A 457 -2.46 6.05 -14.98
C SER A 457 -3.87 5.55 -14.66
N ASN A 458 -4.88 5.94 -15.43
CA ASN A 458 -6.26 5.53 -15.20
C ASN A 458 -6.68 4.34 -16.07
N ALA A 459 -7.66 3.60 -15.59
CA ALA A 459 -8.29 2.50 -16.31
C ALA A 459 -9.57 2.96 -17.00
N ASP A 460 -9.94 2.30 -18.11
CA ASP A 460 -11.22 2.48 -18.77
C ASP A 460 -12.37 1.84 -17.98
N MET A 461 -12.06 0.77 -17.22
CA MET A 461 -12.99 0.07 -16.36
C MET A 461 -12.32 -0.28 -15.04
N VAL A 462 -13.02 -0.05 -13.93
CA VAL A 462 -12.60 -0.37 -12.57
C VAL A 462 -13.58 -1.37 -11.97
N LEU A 463 -13.05 -2.44 -11.41
CA LEU A 463 -13.81 -3.56 -10.86
C LEU A 463 -13.57 -3.67 -9.36
N THR A 464 -14.62 -3.80 -8.57
CA THR A 464 -14.50 -4.26 -7.18
C THR A 464 -14.99 -5.70 -7.06
N TRP A 465 -14.45 -6.43 -6.09
CA TRP A 465 -14.62 -7.86 -5.98
C TRP A 465 -15.54 -8.24 -4.81
N ARG A 466 -16.25 -9.33 -4.97
CA ARG A 466 -17.11 -9.92 -3.94
C ARG A 466 -16.42 -11.14 -3.33
N GLY A 467 -16.54 -11.28 -2.01
CA GLY A 467 -16.05 -12.48 -1.30
C GLY A 467 -14.52 -12.66 -1.37
N PHE A 468 -14.09 -13.91 -1.34
CA PHE A 468 -12.69 -14.31 -1.32
C PHE A 468 -12.39 -15.25 -2.50
N ALA A 469 -12.51 -14.77 -3.72
CA ALA A 469 -12.32 -15.59 -4.89
C ALA A 469 -10.83 -15.98 -5.07
N ALA A 470 -10.56 -17.28 -5.01
CA ALA A 470 -9.25 -17.86 -5.35
C ALA A 470 -9.23 -18.46 -6.76
N ALA A 471 -10.38 -18.50 -7.42
CA ALA A 471 -10.57 -18.93 -8.79
C ALA A 471 -11.75 -18.20 -9.43
N PHE A 472 -11.76 -18.14 -10.76
CA PHE A 472 -12.91 -17.75 -11.57
C PHE A 472 -13.37 -18.97 -12.38
N ASP A 473 -14.65 -19.29 -12.31
CA ASP A 473 -15.31 -20.23 -13.21
C ASP A 473 -16.13 -19.45 -14.23
N HIS A 474 -15.74 -19.54 -15.50
CA HIS A 474 -16.37 -18.84 -16.61
C HIS A 474 -16.97 -19.85 -17.58
N PRO A 475 -18.24 -19.69 -18.04
CA PRO A 475 -18.93 -20.69 -18.84
C PRO A 475 -18.18 -21.04 -20.14
N ASP A 476 -17.58 -20.06 -20.82
CA ASP A 476 -16.94 -20.27 -22.11
C ASP A 476 -15.41 -20.40 -22.01
N LEU A 477 -14.76 -19.74 -21.02
CA LEU A 477 -13.30 -19.70 -20.87
C LEU A 477 -12.77 -20.71 -19.86
N GLY A 478 -13.70 -21.44 -19.20
CA GLY A 478 -13.41 -22.47 -18.23
C GLY A 478 -12.82 -21.95 -16.91
N LEU A 479 -12.31 -22.87 -16.11
CA LEU A 479 -11.75 -22.60 -14.79
C LEU A 479 -10.40 -21.88 -14.89
N ILE A 480 -10.29 -20.73 -14.20
CA ILE A 480 -9.06 -19.96 -13.98
C ILE A 480 -8.71 -20.05 -12.50
N GLY A 481 -7.61 -20.63 -12.17
CA GLY A 481 -7.28 -20.97 -10.77
C GLY A 481 -7.60 -22.44 -10.46
N PRO A 482 -7.80 -22.82 -9.18
CA PRO A 482 -7.58 -21.97 -8.02
C PRO A 482 -6.10 -21.68 -7.77
N VAL A 483 -5.82 -20.53 -7.17
CA VAL A 483 -4.48 -20.12 -6.72
C VAL A 483 -4.49 -19.84 -5.22
N PRO A 484 -3.35 -19.99 -4.52
CA PRO A 484 -3.27 -19.64 -3.11
C PRO A 484 -3.38 -18.15 -2.89
N PHE A 485 -3.90 -17.74 -1.73
CA PHE A 485 -3.81 -16.35 -1.30
C PHE A 485 -2.35 -15.93 -1.11
N ARG A 486 -2.00 -14.73 -1.53
CA ARG A 486 -0.69 -14.13 -1.32
C ARG A 486 -0.68 -13.24 -0.08
N ARG A 487 -1.80 -12.55 0.17
CA ARG A 487 -2.03 -11.69 1.31
C ARG A 487 -3.37 -12.04 1.92
N THR A 488 -3.46 -12.02 3.24
CA THR A 488 -4.71 -12.35 3.95
C THR A 488 -5.47 -11.09 4.36
N GLY A 489 -4.77 -10.00 4.65
CA GLY A 489 -5.34 -8.67 4.85
C GLY A 489 -5.08 -7.73 3.67
N GLY A 490 -5.87 -6.67 3.57
CA GLY A 490 -5.80 -5.68 2.49
C GLY A 490 -6.67 -4.46 2.76
N HIS A 491 -6.71 -3.56 1.79
CA HIS A 491 -7.32 -2.23 1.89
C HIS A 491 -8.85 -2.25 1.67
N THR A 492 -9.56 -2.98 2.49
CA THR A 492 -11.04 -3.09 2.42
C THR A 492 -11.76 -2.34 3.52
N GLY A 493 -11.03 -1.75 4.46
CA GLY A 493 -11.61 -0.88 5.50
C GLY A 493 -12.11 0.44 4.87
N ARG A 494 -13.33 0.83 5.22
CA ARG A 494 -13.98 2.00 4.64
C ARG A 494 -13.33 3.32 5.05
N HIS A 495 -12.94 3.43 6.33
CA HIS A 495 -12.45 4.67 6.91
C HIS A 495 -11.09 4.47 7.57
N GLY A 496 -10.26 5.50 7.51
CA GLY A 496 -9.20 5.75 8.46
C GLY A 496 -9.73 6.35 9.76
N VAL A 497 -8.83 6.81 10.61
CA VAL A 497 -9.18 7.46 11.88
C VAL A 497 -8.17 8.55 12.20
N ALA A 498 -8.61 9.61 12.87
CA ALA A 498 -7.74 10.57 13.55
C ALA A 498 -8.17 10.73 15.00
N TYR A 499 -7.20 10.78 15.90
CA TYR A 499 -7.36 11.18 17.30
C TYR A 499 -6.59 12.49 17.49
N VAL A 500 -7.29 13.58 17.78
CA VAL A 500 -6.70 14.91 17.95
C VAL A 500 -6.82 15.31 19.43
N VAL A 501 -5.68 15.38 20.12
CA VAL A 501 -5.59 15.81 21.50
C VAL A 501 -5.05 17.24 21.51
N SER A 502 -5.92 18.21 21.73
CA SER A 502 -5.60 19.64 21.73
C SER A 502 -6.57 20.40 22.63
N SER A 503 -6.11 21.48 23.24
CA SER A 503 -7.00 22.40 23.97
C SER A 503 -8.03 23.12 23.08
N SER A 504 -7.86 23.06 21.77
CA SER A 504 -8.78 23.66 20.79
C SER A 504 -10.02 22.81 20.50
N LEU A 505 -10.03 21.53 20.94
CA LEU A 505 -11.14 20.60 20.74
C LEU A 505 -11.57 19.98 22.07
N GLN A 506 -12.84 19.61 22.15
CA GLN A 506 -13.34 18.83 23.28
C GLN A 506 -13.27 17.33 22.99
N PRO A 507 -12.89 16.50 23.96
CA PRO A 507 -12.91 15.05 23.79
C PRO A 507 -14.29 14.55 23.34
N GLY A 508 -14.32 13.60 22.41
CA GLY A 508 -15.57 13.02 21.91
C GLY A 508 -15.48 12.54 20.46
N ASP A 509 -16.65 12.32 19.86
CA ASP A 509 -16.78 11.90 18.45
C ASP A 509 -17.02 13.13 17.55
N GLY A 510 -16.07 13.41 16.68
CA GLY A 510 -16.11 14.48 15.66
C GLY A 510 -16.75 14.06 14.34
N GLY A 511 -17.27 12.82 14.26
CA GLY A 511 -17.95 12.29 13.07
C GLY A 511 -17.02 11.89 11.93
N VAL A 512 -17.57 11.86 10.71
CA VAL A 512 -16.82 11.52 9.49
C VAL A 512 -16.34 12.79 8.81
N ARG A 513 -15.06 12.88 8.54
CA ARG A 513 -14.39 14.00 7.88
C ARG A 513 -13.53 13.52 6.73
N SER A 514 -13.09 14.41 5.87
CA SER A 514 -12.14 14.08 4.81
C SER A 514 -10.77 13.74 5.38
N SER A 515 -10.10 12.73 4.86
CA SER A 515 -8.71 12.46 5.25
C SER A 515 -7.74 13.56 4.80
N PHE A 516 -8.11 14.34 3.80
CA PHE A 516 -7.35 15.55 3.39
C PHE A 516 -7.38 16.66 4.44
N ASP A 517 -8.25 16.58 5.45
CA ASP A 517 -8.34 17.55 6.54
C ASP A 517 -7.18 17.41 7.56
N VAL A 518 -6.42 16.31 7.53
CA VAL A 518 -5.33 16.04 8.48
C VAL A 518 -4.19 17.05 8.34
N VAL A 519 -3.71 17.28 7.12
CA VAL A 519 -2.55 18.18 6.88
C VAL A 519 -2.87 19.64 7.26
N PRO A 520 -3.98 20.25 6.82
CA PRO A 520 -4.34 21.60 7.26
C PRO A 520 -4.60 21.67 8.77
N THR A 521 -5.05 20.58 9.42
CA THR A 521 -5.20 20.54 10.89
C THR A 521 -3.84 20.65 11.59
N ILE A 522 -2.84 19.88 11.14
CA ILE A 522 -1.49 19.95 11.71
C ILE A 522 -0.92 21.37 11.56
N ILE A 523 -1.10 21.98 10.39
CA ILE A 523 -0.62 23.34 10.10
C ILE A 523 -1.35 24.38 10.96
N ASP A 524 -2.65 24.26 11.14
CA ASP A 524 -3.47 25.15 11.98
C ASP A 524 -3.08 25.03 13.47
N LEU A 525 -2.85 23.83 13.98
CA LEU A 525 -2.33 23.61 15.34
C LEU A 525 -0.97 24.27 15.55
N LEU A 526 -0.13 24.35 14.54
CA LEU A 526 1.13 25.11 14.56
C LEU A 526 0.91 26.63 14.56
N GLY A 527 -0.32 27.09 14.36
CA GLY A 527 -0.69 28.50 14.26
C GLY A 527 -0.18 29.15 12.97
N CYS A 528 -0.20 28.39 11.87
CA CYS A 528 0.14 28.83 10.53
C CYS A 528 -1.05 28.70 9.60
N ASP A 529 -1.04 29.48 8.52
CA ASP A 529 -2.00 29.29 7.42
C ASP A 529 -1.45 28.19 6.48
N PRO A 530 -2.29 27.27 5.99
CA PRO A 530 -1.85 26.28 5.02
C PRO A 530 -1.52 26.96 3.68
N PRO A 531 -0.50 26.45 2.94
CA PRO A 531 -0.26 26.86 1.56
C PRO A 531 -1.49 26.68 0.67
N ASP A 532 -1.65 27.51 -0.37
CA ASP A 532 -2.86 27.56 -1.23
C ASP A 532 -3.18 26.25 -1.94
N ASP A 533 -2.20 25.38 -2.16
CA ASP A 533 -2.34 24.09 -2.82
C ASP A 533 -2.51 22.90 -1.84
N VAL A 534 -2.55 23.17 -0.54
CA VAL A 534 -2.93 22.17 0.48
C VAL A 534 -4.44 22.01 0.49
N CYS A 535 -4.89 20.78 0.25
CA CYS A 535 -6.31 20.44 0.19
C CYS A 535 -6.89 20.16 1.58
N GLY A 536 -8.21 20.27 1.68
CA GLY A 536 -8.96 19.97 2.90
C GLY A 536 -9.20 21.22 3.76
N THR A 537 -9.87 20.97 4.89
CA THR A 537 -10.22 22.00 5.88
C THR A 537 -9.81 21.50 7.25
N SER A 538 -9.26 22.36 8.10
CA SER A 538 -8.84 21.97 9.45
C SER A 538 -9.99 21.29 10.23
N LEU A 539 -9.68 20.16 10.89
CA LEU A 539 -10.60 19.46 11.81
C LEU A 539 -10.97 20.31 13.04
N LEU A 540 -10.24 21.41 13.28
CA LEU A 540 -10.56 22.36 14.33
C LEU A 540 -11.74 23.26 13.95
N THR A 541 -12.09 23.30 12.67
CA THR A 541 -13.24 24.06 12.15
C THR A 541 -14.50 23.21 12.26
N PRO A 542 -15.60 23.74 12.85
CA PRO A 542 -16.85 23.03 13.02
C PRO A 542 -17.47 22.47 11.74
#